data_7c6f1fb6a992e90f15669d7559f1c5fa
#
_entry.id   7c6f1fb6a992e90f15669d7559f1c5fa
#
_cell.length_a   1.000
_cell.length_b   1.000
_cell.length_c   1.000
_cell.angle_alpha   90.00
_cell.angle_beta   90.00
_cell.angle_gamma   90.00
#
_symmetry.space_group_name_H-M   'P 1'
#
loop_
_entity.id
_entity.type
_entity.pdbx_description
1 polymer ?
#
loop_
_entity_poly.entity_id
_entity_poly.type
_entity_poly.pdbx_seq_one_letter_code
_entity_poly.pdbx_strand_id
1 'polypeptide(L)'
;AIDWRAELRALYPTRQELPFCAALEAGDVDRPGVLRAEAVEFYRAINTRGRLHAGYVDKARAACDAGRLSQRDVDLIEDLLADEGETEDHIDHVDMRYKLYRHTPVDRGVLPRHDATIESINRQWMEICDEADIFELIAIMGAIEDWYAPMSEFFEVEYRSRGFGDDELEIFIVHKDADVEHSTIQFELLERSDCDSTAVLDMVRRTFVTSRAYDASKLRLARSGFS
;
A
#
# COMPACT_ATOMS: atom_id res chain seq x y z
N ALA A 1 19.81 -6.11 20.07
CA ALA A 1 18.93 -5.26 19.26
C ALA A 1 18.37 -6.11 18.13
N ILE A 2 17.11 -5.97 17.80
CA ILE A 2 16.45 -6.59 16.64
C ILE A 2 16.88 -5.82 15.38
N ASP A 3 17.19 -6.55 14.32
CA ASP A 3 17.27 -5.99 12.98
C ASP A 3 15.85 -6.01 12.36
N TRP A 4 15.10 -4.94 12.60
CA TRP A 4 13.71 -4.83 12.15
C TRP A 4 13.56 -5.04 10.65
N ARG A 5 14.47 -4.49 9.86
CA ARG A 5 14.42 -4.61 8.41
C ARG A 5 14.59 -6.07 7.96
N ALA A 6 15.52 -6.80 8.55
CA ALA A 6 15.72 -8.21 8.22
C ALA A 6 14.54 -9.08 8.65
N GLU A 7 14.03 -8.88 9.85
CA GLU A 7 12.90 -9.65 10.40
C GLU A 7 11.61 -9.40 9.60
N LEU A 8 11.32 -8.15 9.25
CA LEU A 8 10.12 -7.81 8.50
C LEU A 8 10.22 -8.29 7.06
N ARG A 9 11.37 -8.16 6.40
CA ARG A 9 11.60 -8.68 5.04
C ARG A 9 11.41 -10.19 4.93
N ALA A 10 11.68 -10.95 5.99
CA ALA A 10 11.43 -12.39 6.03
C ALA A 10 9.93 -12.75 5.95
N LEU A 11 9.03 -11.78 6.16
CA LEU A 11 7.58 -11.95 6.08
C LEU A 11 6.99 -11.57 4.71
N TYR A 12 7.76 -10.91 3.85
CA TYR A 12 7.27 -10.40 2.58
C TYR A 12 6.90 -11.52 1.63
N PRO A 13 5.74 -11.43 0.96
CA PRO A 13 5.41 -12.37 -0.10
C PRO A 13 6.34 -12.16 -1.29
N THR A 14 6.81 -13.24 -1.85
CA THR A 14 7.50 -13.21 -3.15
C THR A 14 6.50 -13.01 -4.29
N ARG A 15 6.96 -12.57 -5.46
CA ARG A 15 6.09 -12.38 -6.64
C ARG A 15 5.41 -13.68 -7.07
N GLN A 16 6.07 -14.83 -6.88
CA GLN A 16 5.52 -16.14 -7.20
C GLN A 16 4.40 -16.58 -6.24
N GLU A 17 4.38 -16.05 -5.01
CA GLU A 17 3.30 -16.27 -4.04
C GLU A 17 2.09 -15.35 -4.28
N LEU A 18 2.21 -14.40 -5.22
CA LEU A 18 1.20 -13.43 -5.59
C LEU A 18 0.61 -13.81 -6.96
N PRO A 19 -0.62 -14.33 -7.01
CA PRO A 19 -1.20 -14.86 -8.26
C PRO A 19 -1.31 -13.85 -9.40
N PHE A 20 -1.60 -12.58 -9.11
CA PHE A 20 -1.66 -11.55 -10.13
C PHE A 20 -0.26 -11.20 -10.65
N CYS A 21 0.72 -11.04 -9.76
CA CYS A 21 2.11 -10.79 -10.15
C CYS A 21 2.69 -11.93 -10.98
N ALA A 22 2.46 -13.17 -10.56
CA ALA A 22 2.90 -14.36 -11.32
C ALA A 22 2.24 -14.42 -12.71
N ALA A 23 0.97 -14.07 -12.83
CA ALA A 23 0.26 -14.03 -14.12
C ALA A 23 0.74 -12.87 -15.01
N LEU A 24 1.12 -11.73 -14.43
CA LEU A 24 1.77 -10.64 -15.18
C LEU A 24 3.12 -11.08 -15.75
N GLU A 25 3.97 -11.68 -14.94
CA GLU A 25 5.31 -12.15 -15.33
C GLU A 25 5.21 -13.25 -16.41
N ALA A 26 4.18 -14.08 -16.35
CA ALA A 26 3.89 -15.11 -17.37
C ALA A 26 3.29 -14.52 -18.67
N GLY A 27 2.91 -13.25 -18.72
CA GLY A 27 2.23 -12.65 -19.86
C GLY A 27 0.74 -13.02 -20.00
N ASP A 28 0.14 -13.58 -18.95
CA ASP A 28 -1.25 -14.07 -18.95
C ASP A 28 -2.30 -12.97 -18.71
N VAL A 29 -1.85 -11.73 -18.46
CA VAL A 29 -2.72 -10.56 -18.23
C VAL A 29 -2.43 -9.51 -19.29
N ASP A 30 -3.43 -9.15 -20.07
CA ASP A 30 -3.37 -8.10 -21.08
C ASP A 30 -3.63 -6.70 -20.47
N ARG A 31 -3.49 -5.64 -21.30
CA ARG A 31 -3.73 -4.25 -20.87
C ARG A 31 -5.14 -4.04 -20.27
N PRO A 32 -6.25 -4.51 -20.87
CA PRO A 32 -7.57 -4.44 -20.25
C PRO A 32 -7.65 -5.17 -18.90
N GLY A 33 -6.97 -6.30 -18.76
CA GLY A 33 -6.86 -7.04 -17.50
C GLY A 33 -6.14 -6.24 -16.41
N VAL A 34 -5.04 -5.56 -16.75
CA VAL A 34 -4.35 -4.65 -15.83
C VAL A 34 -5.30 -3.55 -15.35
N LEU A 35 -6.01 -2.89 -16.26
CA LEU A 35 -6.97 -1.83 -15.89
C LEU A 35 -8.05 -2.32 -14.93
N ARG A 36 -8.58 -3.52 -15.15
CA ARG A 36 -9.55 -4.12 -14.24
C ARG A 36 -8.96 -4.43 -12.86
N ALA A 37 -7.73 -4.94 -12.82
CA ALA A 37 -7.04 -5.24 -11.57
C ALA A 37 -6.74 -3.95 -10.78
N GLU A 38 -6.22 -2.92 -11.45
CA GLU A 38 -5.87 -1.65 -10.81
C GLU A 38 -7.11 -0.84 -10.35
N ALA A 39 -8.28 -1.07 -10.93
CA ALA A 39 -9.53 -0.50 -10.44
C ALA A 39 -9.79 -0.84 -8.97
N VAL A 40 -9.33 -2.00 -8.51
CA VAL A 40 -9.39 -2.44 -7.12
C VAL A 40 -8.57 -1.54 -6.22
N GLU A 41 -7.32 -1.25 -6.63
CA GLU A 41 -6.42 -0.35 -5.89
C GLU A 41 -7.00 1.05 -5.77
N PHE A 42 -7.51 1.58 -6.87
CA PHE A 42 -8.15 2.88 -6.87
C PHE A 42 -9.36 2.91 -5.92
N TYR A 43 -10.22 1.88 -5.97
CA TYR A 43 -11.37 1.76 -5.07
C TYR A 43 -10.93 1.69 -3.59
N ARG A 44 -9.87 0.93 -3.28
CA ARG A 44 -9.31 0.87 -1.94
C ARG A 44 -8.80 2.24 -1.50
N ALA A 45 -8.00 2.91 -2.31
CA ALA A 45 -7.40 4.19 -1.98
C ALA A 45 -8.46 5.24 -1.60
N ILE A 46 -9.51 5.39 -2.40
CA ILE A 46 -10.57 6.38 -2.13
C ILE A 46 -11.44 6.06 -0.91
N ASN A 47 -11.51 4.80 -0.47
CA ASN A 47 -12.39 4.38 0.62
C ASN A 47 -11.69 4.19 1.97
N THR A 48 -10.36 3.99 1.98
CA THR A 48 -9.65 3.64 3.22
C THR A 48 -8.60 4.66 3.64
N ARG A 49 -7.97 5.34 2.69
CA ARG A 49 -6.80 6.19 2.94
C ARG A 49 -7.04 7.28 3.99
N GLY A 50 -8.05 8.11 3.81
CA GLY A 50 -8.31 9.22 4.74
C GLY A 50 -8.55 8.75 6.18
N ARG A 51 -9.26 7.64 6.36
CA ARG A 51 -9.47 7.04 7.69
C ARG A 51 -8.17 6.47 8.27
N LEU A 52 -7.36 5.81 7.45
CA LEU A 52 -6.08 5.25 7.87
C LEU A 52 -5.13 6.35 8.34
N HIS A 53 -4.98 7.41 7.54
CA HIS A 53 -4.10 8.53 7.87
C HIS A 53 -4.55 9.24 9.15
N ALA A 54 -5.83 9.55 9.30
CA ALA A 54 -6.34 10.17 10.52
C ALA A 54 -6.10 9.28 11.75
N GLY A 55 -6.38 7.99 11.66
CA GLY A 55 -6.14 7.04 12.74
C GLY A 55 -4.65 6.91 13.11
N TYR A 56 -3.76 6.98 12.12
CA TYR A 56 -2.32 6.92 12.36
C TYR A 56 -1.82 8.16 13.11
N VAL A 57 -2.20 9.35 12.68
CA VAL A 57 -1.87 10.63 13.36
C VAL A 57 -2.42 10.64 14.78
N ASP A 58 -3.68 10.24 14.98
CA ASP A 58 -4.29 10.22 16.32
C ASP A 58 -3.53 9.28 17.27
N LYS A 59 -3.13 8.10 16.81
CA LYS A 59 -2.32 7.15 17.60
C LYS A 59 -0.92 7.69 17.89
N ALA A 60 -0.29 8.36 16.94
CA ALA A 60 1.04 8.98 17.13
C ALA A 60 0.99 10.09 18.18
N ARG A 61 -0.01 10.97 18.11
CA ARG A 61 -0.22 12.04 19.09
C ARG A 61 -0.51 11.48 20.48
N ALA A 62 -1.39 10.48 20.58
CA ALA A 62 -1.68 9.82 21.87
C ALA A 62 -0.43 9.14 22.46
N ALA A 63 0.44 8.56 21.64
CA ALA A 63 1.71 7.99 22.08
C ALA A 63 2.70 9.06 22.53
N CYS A 64 2.71 10.23 21.90
CA CYS A 64 3.49 11.38 22.34
C CYS A 64 3.03 11.89 23.70
N ASP A 65 1.72 12.05 23.89
CA ASP A 65 1.14 12.46 25.18
C ASP A 65 1.47 11.47 26.30
N ALA A 66 1.58 10.20 25.97
CA ALA A 66 2.00 9.13 26.88
C ALA A 66 3.53 9.00 27.05
N GLY A 67 4.33 9.83 26.38
CA GLY A 67 5.80 9.82 26.43
C GLY A 67 6.45 8.63 25.72
N ARG A 68 5.74 7.91 24.85
CA ARG A 68 6.24 6.79 24.05
C ARG A 68 6.88 7.23 22.72
N LEU A 69 6.47 8.36 22.18
CA LEU A 69 7.06 9.06 21.04
C LEU A 69 7.44 10.48 21.43
N SER A 70 8.40 11.08 20.75
CA SER A 70 8.68 12.51 20.86
C SER A 70 7.80 13.31 19.89
N GLN A 71 7.67 14.63 20.12
CA GLN A 71 6.99 15.50 19.16
C GLN A 71 7.63 15.44 17.77
N ARG A 72 8.95 15.34 17.69
CA ARG A 72 9.68 15.17 16.43
C ARG A 72 9.28 13.90 15.69
N ASP A 73 9.01 12.79 16.40
CA ASP A 73 8.58 11.55 15.78
C ASP A 73 7.15 11.68 15.22
N VAL A 74 6.28 12.43 15.91
CA VAL A 74 4.93 12.77 15.41
C VAL A 74 5.03 13.64 14.16
N ASP A 75 5.87 14.69 14.19
CA ASP A 75 6.07 15.57 13.03
C ASP A 75 6.56 14.77 11.81
N LEU A 76 7.50 13.82 11.99
CA LEU A 76 7.96 12.92 10.91
C LEU A 76 6.84 12.05 10.34
N ILE A 77 5.95 11.51 11.18
CA ILE A 77 4.79 10.72 10.74
C ILE A 77 3.81 11.60 9.98
N GLU A 78 3.56 12.81 10.44
CA GLU A 78 2.67 13.77 9.76
C GLU A 78 3.25 14.19 8.40
N ASP A 79 4.56 14.41 8.29
CA ASP A 79 5.24 14.73 7.03
C ASP A 79 5.13 13.56 6.04
N LEU A 80 5.39 12.31 6.47
CA LEU A 80 5.22 11.13 5.62
C LEU A 80 3.81 11.00 5.06
N LEU A 81 2.79 11.28 5.88
CA LEU A 81 1.40 11.20 5.45
C LEU A 81 0.99 12.39 4.58
N ALA A 82 1.64 13.54 4.74
CA ALA A 82 1.43 14.70 3.87
C ALA A 82 1.93 14.44 2.45
N ASP A 83 3.04 13.73 2.29
CA ASP A 83 3.60 13.36 0.98
C ASP A 83 2.66 12.47 0.16
N GLU A 84 1.75 11.75 0.83
CA GLU A 84 0.69 10.98 0.17
C GLU A 84 -0.39 11.87 -0.47
N GLY A 85 -0.52 13.13 -0.06
CA GLY A 85 -1.51 14.09 -0.55
C GLY A 85 -1.03 14.95 -1.70
N GLU A 86 -1.84 15.93 -2.08
CA GLU A 86 -1.47 16.97 -3.04
C GLU A 86 -0.49 17.94 -2.37
N THR A 87 0.66 18.17 -3.01
CA THR A 87 1.65 19.15 -2.62
C THR A 87 1.90 20.16 -3.75
N GLU A 88 2.80 21.15 -3.52
CA GLU A 88 3.19 22.08 -4.59
C GLU A 88 3.91 21.38 -5.75
N ASP A 89 4.57 20.26 -5.48
CA ASP A 89 5.44 19.56 -6.43
C ASP A 89 4.79 18.32 -7.07
N HIS A 90 3.73 17.76 -6.48
CA HIS A 90 3.05 16.58 -7.01
C HIS A 90 1.54 16.55 -6.72
N ILE A 91 0.82 15.84 -7.56
CA ILE A 91 -0.62 15.61 -7.40
C ILE A 91 -0.87 14.50 -6.36
N ASP A 92 -2.08 14.49 -5.81
CA ASP A 92 -2.56 13.44 -4.91
C ASP A 92 -2.39 12.03 -5.52
N HIS A 93 -1.91 11.08 -4.74
CA HIS A 93 -1.66 9.70 -5.18
C HIS A 93 -2.94 9.00 -5.69
N VAL A 94 -4.12 9.38 -5.23
CA VAL A 94 -5.39 8.91 -5.78
C VAL A 94 -5.58 9.41 -7.21
N ASP A 95 -5.22 10.65 -7.49
CA ASP A 95 -5.29 11.23 -8.82
C ASP A 95 -4.20 10.67 -9.76
N MET A 96 -3.00 10.37 -9.25
CA MET A 96 -2.00 9.61 -10.01
C MET A 96 -2.53 8.24 -10.43
N ARG A 97 -3.17 7.49 -9.51
CA ARG A 97 -3.81 6.21 -9.85
C ARG A 97 -4.94 6.39 -10.88
N TYR A 98 -5.66 7.51 -10.81
CA TYR A 98 -6.71 7.81 -11.78
C TYR A 98 -6.18 8.02 -13.20
N LYS A 99 -4.93 8.44 -13.38
CA LYS A 99 -4.31 8.58 -14.71
C LYS A 99 -4.29 7.28 -15.51
N LEU A 100 -4.22 6.12 -14.86
CA LEU A 100 -4.37 4.81 -15.53
C LEU A 100 -5.70 4.68 -16.29
N TYR A 101 -6.74 5.38 -15.86
CA TYR A 101 -8.11 5.24 -16.38
C TYR A 101 -8.57 6.38 -17.28
N ARG A 102 -7.85 7.49 -17.37
CA ARG A 102 -8.33 8.70 -18.06
C ARG A 102 -8.61 8.52 -19.54
N HIS A 103 -8.05 7.48 -20.18
CA HIS A 103 -8.26 7.14 -21.58
C HIS A 103 -9.22 5.96 -21.77
N THR A 104 -9.85 5.50 -20.72
CA THR A 104 -10.82 4.41 -20.74
C THR A 104 -12.21 4.94 -20.38
N PRO A 105 -13.31 4.27 -20.78
CA PRO A 105 -14.65 4.63 -20.35
C PRO A 105 -14.92 4.37 -18.86
N VAL A 106 -13.89 4.09 -18.08
CA VAL A 106 -13.99 3.90 -16.62
C VAL A 106 -14.09 5.28 -15.98
N ASP A 107 -15.31 5.73 -15.73
CA ASP A 107 -15.59 6.90 -14.90
C ASP A 107 -15.44 6.50 -13.42
N ARG A 108 -15.02 7.45 -12.56
CA ARG A 108 -15.01 7.30 -11.09
C ARG A 108 -16.36 6.79 -10.53
N GLY A 109 -17.46 7.01 -11.26
CA GLY A 109 -18.78 6.50 -10.93
C GLY A 109 -19.08 5.04 -11.30
N VAL A 110 -18.25 4.42 -12.14
CA VAL A 110 -18.47 3.08 -12.73
C VAL A 110 -17.51 2.02 -12.16
N LEU A 111 -16.54 2.42 -11.34
CA LEU A 111 -15.70 1.45 -10.63
C LEU A 111 -16.57 0.48 -9.83
N PRO A 112 -16.23 -0.82 -9.78
CA PRO A 112 -17.05 -1.82 -9.11
C PRO A 112 -17.25 -1.41 -7.65
N ARG A 113 -18.42 -0.84 -7.38
CA ARG A 113 -18.80 -0.34 -6.05
C ARG A 113 -19.09 -1.47 -5.07
N HIS A 114 -19.26 -2.69 -5.57
CA HIS A 114 -19.78 -3.82 -4.80
C HIS A 114 -19.12 -5.14 -5.22
N ASP A 115 -17.81 -5.26 -5.06
CA ASP A 115 -17.22 -6.59 -4.99
C ASP A 115 -17.11 -7.01 -3.52
N ALA A 116 -17.95 -7.94 -3.10
CA ALA A 116 -18.05 -8.35 -1.69
C ALA A 116 -16.72 -8.92 -1.15
N THR A 117 -15.90 -9.50 -2.00
CA THR A 117 -14.56 -10.00 -1.63
C THR A 117 -13.63 -8.84 -1.33
N ILE A 118 -13.58 -7.83 -2.21
CA ILE A 118 -12.75 -6.62 -2.01
C ILE A 118 -13.21 -5.85 -0.77
N GLU A 119 -14.50 -5.68 -0.58
CA GLU A 119 -15.06 -5.02 0.62
C GLU A 119 -14.68 -5.77 1.90
N SER A 120 -14.72 -7.11 1.88
CA SER A 120 -14.29 -7.92 3.01
C SER A 120 -12.79 -7.76 3.31
N ILE A 121 -11.95 -7.75 2.28
CA ILE A 121 -10.50 -7.54 2.43
C ILE A 121 -10.20 -6.13 2.95
N ASN A 122 -10.86 -5.11 2.42
CA ASN A 122 -10.69 -3.73 2.90
C ASN A 122 -11.11 -3.58 4.36
N ARG A 123 -12.19 -4.28 4.77
CA ARG A 123 -12.62 -4.29 6.16
C ARG A 123 -11.58 -4.95 7.06
N GLN A 124 -11.06 -6.12 6.68
CA GLN A 124 -10.01 -6.81 7.43
C GLN A 124 -8.74 -5.94 7.55
N TRP A 125 -8.37 -5.26 6.48
CA TRP A 125 -7.25 -4.30 6.49
C TRP A 125 -7.49 -3.18 7.50
N MET A 126 -8.65 -2.56 7.48
CA MET A 126 -9.00 -1.49 8.41
C MET A 126 -9.09 -1.97 9.86
N GLU A 127 -9.61 -3.19 10.09
CA GLU A 127 -9.64 -3.82 11.41
C GLU A 127 -8.20 -4.03 11.95
N ILE A 128 -7.27 -4.51 11.13
CA ILE A 128 -5.85 -4.64 11.51
C ILE A 128 -5.28 -3.27 11.92
N CYS A 129 -5.50 -2.23 11.11
CA CYS A 129 -5.00 -0.90 11.40
C CYS A 129 -5.66 -0.26 12.64
N ASP A 130 -6.93 -0.53 12.89
CA ASP A 130 -7.66 -0.04 14.06
C ASP A 130 -7.18 -0.75 15.36
N GLU A 131 -6.91 -2.07 15.29
CA GLU A 131 -6.40 -2.87 16.43
C GLU A 131 -4.94 -2.56 16.77
N ALA A 132 -4.11 -2.30 15.76
CA ALA A 132 -2.68 -2.06 15.91
C ALA A 132 -2.39 -0.91 16.88
N ASP A 133 -1.39 -1.09 17.75
CA ASP A 133 -0.82 0.05 18.48
C ASP A 133 0.04 0.89 17.55
N ILE A 134 0.61 1.99 18.06
CA ILE A 134 1.38 2.92 17.21
C ILE A 134 2.62 2.24 16.61
N PHE A 135 3.34 1.40 17.35
CA PHE A 135 4.56 0.78 16.84
C PHE A 135 4.25 -0.38 15.88
N GLU A 136 3.17 -1.10 16.14
CA GLU A 136 2.65 -2.08 15.20
C GLU A 136 2.24 -1.41 13.89
N LEU A 137 1.59 -0.24 13.95
CA LEU A 137 1.17 0.50 12.77
C LEU A 137 2.37 1.08 12.00
N ILE A 138 3.38 1.63 12.70
CA ILE A 138 4.66 2.04 12.10
C ILE A 138 5.31 0.86 11.36
N ALA A 139 5.34 -0.33 11.97
CA ALA A 139 5.90 -1.52 11.35
C ALA A 139 5.10 -1.99 10.13
N ILE A 140 3.77 -1.94 10.19
CA ILE A 140 2.90 -2.27 9.06
C ILE A 140 3.18 -1.35 7.89
N MET A 141 3.18 -0.05 8.11
CA MET A 141 3.40 0.94 7.04
C MET A 141 4.80 0.82 6.47
N GLY A 142 5.84 0.77 7.33
CA GLY A 142 7.22 0.60 6.88
C GLY A 142 7.46 -0.69 6.12
N ALA A 143 6.85 -1.80 6.55
CA ALA A 143 6.95 -3.07 5.84
C ALA A 143 6.25 -3.07 4.48
N ILE A 144 5.09 -2.42 4.38
CA ILE A 144 4.36 -2.28 3.11
C ILE A 144 5.17 -1.45 2.12
N GLU A 145 5.70 -0.31 2.53
CA GLU A 145 6.46 0.58 1.66
C GLU A 145 7.79 -0.06 1.24
N ASP A 146 8.57 -0.67 2.17
CA ASP A 146 9.81 -1.38 1.83
C ASP A 146 9.55 -2.57 0.87
N TRP A 147 8.42 -3.23 1.01
CA TRP A 147 8.00 -4.30 0.10
C TRP A 147 7.49 -3.74 -1.23
N TYR A 148 6.77 -2.62 -1.22
CA TYR A 148 6.12 -2.08 -2.41
C TYR A 148 7.08 -1.33 -3.33
N ALA A 149 8.17 -0.74 -2.84
CA ALA A 149 9.17 -0.06 -3.66
C ALA A 149 9.69 -0.94 -4.83
N PRO A 150 10.24 -2.16 -4.61
CA PRO A 150 10.63 -3.03 -5.72
C PRO A 150 9.43 -3.60 -6.49
N MET A 151 8.24 -3.65 -5.90
CA MET A 151 7.02 -4.04 -6.60
C MET A 151 6.55 -2.94 -7.55
N SER A 152 6.73 -1.67 -7.21
CA SER A 152 6.45 -0.53 -8.09
C SER A 152 7.33 -0.57 -9.35
N GLU A 153 8.62 -0.87 -9.21
CA GLU A 153 9.51 -1.09 -10.34
C GLU A 153 9.04 -2.26 -11.23
N PHE A 154 8.65 -3.36 -10.61
CA PHE A 154 8.11 -4.52 -11.31
C PHE A 154 6.82 -4.16 -12.09
N PHE A 155 5.87 -3.48 -11.47
CA PHE A 155 4.64 -3.06 -12.15
C PHE A 155 4.91 -2.06 -13.27
N GLU A 156 5.82 -1.10 -13.07
CA GLU A 156 6.25 -0.18 -14.12
C GLU A 156 6.72 -0.94 -15.36
N VAL A 157 7.64 -1.90 -15.21
CA VAL A 157 8.20 -2.69 -16.31
C VAL A 157 7.10 -3.53 -17.00
N GLU A 158 6.31 -4.24 -16.23
CA GLU A 158 5.27 -5.13 -16.77
C GLU A 158 4.15 -4.35 -17.47
N TYR A 159 3.77 -3.18 -16.96
CA TYR A 159 2.71 -2.39 -17.58
C TYR A 159 3.25 -1.65 -18.82
N ARG A 160 4.51 -1.18 -18.83
CA ARG A 160 5.14 -0.67 -20.06
C ARG A 160 5.13 -1.69 -21.18
N SER A 161 5.42 -2.94 -20.89
CA SER A 161 5.39 -4.01 -21.89
C SER A 161 4.00 -4.20 -22.51
N ARG A 162 2.95 -3.74 -21.83
CA ARG A 162 1.54 -3.75 -22.25
C ARG A 162 1.07 -2.41 -22.85
N GLY A 163 1.99 -1.48 -23.11
CA GLY A 163 1.73 -0.23 -23.80
C GLY A 163 1.20 0.90 -22.92
N PHE A 164 1.42 0.85 -21.59
CA PHE A 164 1.20 2.01 -20.73
C PHE A 164 2.35 3.02 -20.87
N GLY A 165 2.03 4.31 -20.89
CA GLY A 165 2.99 5.41 -20.97
C GLY A 165 3.34 5.98 -19.61
N ASP A 166 4.36 6.85 -19.54
CA ASP A 166 4.89 7.44 -18.31
C ASP A 166 3.83 8.14 -17.47
N ASP A 167 2.95 8.87 -18.12
CA ASP A 167 1.89 9.61 -17.45
C ASP A 167 0.85 8.68 -16.80
N GLU A 168 0.57 7.51 -17.42
CA GLU A 168 -0.29 6.48 -16.83
C GLU A 168 0.41 5.75 -15.67
N LEU A 169 1.73 5.67 -15.70
CA LEU A 169 2.56 4.93 -14.74
C LEU A 169 3.16 5.81 -13.63
N GLU A 170 2.82 7.09 -13.57
CA GLU A 170 3.40 8.05 -12.63
C GLU A 170 3.37 7.55 -11.19
N ILE A 171 2.28 6.92 -10.76
CA ILE A 171 2.16 6.35 -9.41
C ILE A 171 3.28 5.34 -9.09
N PHE A 172 3.64 4.49 -10.03
CA PHE A 172 4.70 3.50 -9.84
C PHE A 172 6.09 4.12 -9.95
N ILE A 173 6.26 5.10 -10.83
CA ILE A 173 7.52 5.83 -11.02
C ILE A 173 7.89 6.61 -9.76
N VAL A 174 6.92 7.22 -9.10
CA VAL A 174 7.14 7.97 -7.86
C VAL A 174 7.41 7.02 -6.69
N HIS A 175 6.59 5.98 -6.50
CA HIS A 175 6.68 5.10 -5.32
C HIS A 175 7.96 4.28 -5.25
N LYS A 176 8.61 3.93 -6.36
CA LYS A 176 9.85 3.14 -6.30
C LYS A 176 10.97 3.82 -5.53
N ASP A 177 10.98 5.15 -5.47
CA ASP A 177 11.99 5.94 -4.75
C ASP A 177 11.43 6.47 -3.41
N ALA A 178 10.22 7.01 -3.39
CA ALA A 178 9.58 7.56 -2.20
C ALA A 178 9.40 6.50 -1.10
N ASP A 179 8.93 5.30 -1.44
CA ASP A 179 8.70 4.22 -0.48
C ASP A 179 10.00 3.74 0.19
N VAL A 180 11.15 3.88 -0.46
CA VAL A 180 12.46 3.57 0.16
C VAL A 180 12.79 4.57 1.27
N GLU A 181 12.52 5.85 1.06
CA GLU A 181 12.74 6.89 2.07
C GLU A 181 11.76 6.75 3.22
N HIS A 182 10.47 6.61 2.91
CA HIS A 182 9.40 6.45 3.89
C HIS A 182 9.62 5.24 4.80
N SER A 183 9.89 4.07 4.22
CA SER A 183 10.17 2.86 4.99
C SER A 183 11.40 3.00 5.88
N THR A 184 12.43 3.72 5.41
CA THR A 184 13.65 3.97 6.20
C THR A 184 13.33 4.78 7.45
N ILE A 185 12.56 5.86 7.34
CA ILE A 185 12.13 6.67 8.48
C ILE A 185 11.34 5.81 9.49
N GLN A 186 10.42 4.99 9.01
CA GLN A 186 9.59 4.14 9.86
C GLN A 186 10.41 3.06 10.59
N PHE A 187 11.40 2.46 9.93
CA PHE A 187 12.30 1.52 10.60
C PHE A 187 13.19 2.20 11.65
N GLU A 188 13.65 3.43 11.40
CA GLU A 188 14.38 4.20 12.39
C GLU A 188 13.51 4.54 13.64
N LEU A 189 12.22 4.76 13.45
CA LEU A 189 11.28 4.93 14.56
C LEU A 189 11.15 3.65 15.39
N LEU A 190 11.05 2.49 14.74
CA LEU A 190 11.00 1.18 15.40
C LEU A 190 12.29 0.86 16.16
N GLU A 191 13.46 1.12 15.60
CA GLU A 191 14.75 0.86 16.22
C GLU A 191 14.95 1.61 17.54
N ARG A 192 14.31 2.76 17.67
CA ARG A 192 14.35 3.60 18.89
C ARG A 192 13.23 3.28 19.88
N SER A 193 12.31 2.40 19.52
CA SER A 193 11.15 2.06 20.33
C SER A 193 11.44 0.94 21.32
N ASP A 194 10.64 0.89 22.39
CA ASP A 194 10.59 -0.21 23.36
C ASP A 194 9.31 -1.04 23.14
N CYS A 195 9.10 -1.50 21.89
CA CYS A 195 7.91 -2.24 21.52
C CYS A 195 8.06 -3.76 21.69
N ASP A 196 6.93 -4.45 21.83
CA ASP A 196 6.89 -5.92 21.80
C ASP A 196 7.10 -6.43 20.38
N SER A 197 8.29 -6.94 20.11
CA SER A 197 8.65 -7.45 18.79
C SER A 197 7.77 -8.62 18.33
N THR A 198 7.27 -9.44 19.24
CA THR A 198 6.40 -10.56 18.87
C THR A 198 5.06 -10.07 18.38
N ALA A 199 4.46 -9.09 19.06
CA ALA A 199 3.20 -8.47 18.66
C ALA A 199 3.35 -7.76 17.31
N VAL A 200 4.42 -6.98 17.14
CA VAL A 200 4.74 -6.29 15.88
C VAL A 200 4.85 -7.26 14.70
N LEU A 201 5.65 -8.32 14.83
CA LEU A 201 5.82 -9.30 13.76
C LEU A 201 4.52 -10.05 13.43
N ASP A 202 3.69 -10.34 14.44
CA ASP A 202 2.41 -11.02 14.23
C ASP A 202 1.44 -10.12 13.47
N MET A 203 1.37 -8.83 13.80
CA MET A 203 0.53 -7.87 13.12
C MET A 203 0.93 -7.68 11.65
N VAL A 204 2.23 -7.62 11.36
CA VAL A 204 2.75 -7.54 9.98
C VAL A 204 2.45 -8.83 9.20
N ARG A 205 2.54 -10.03 9.82
CA ARG A 205 2.11 -11.28 9.17
C ARG A 205 0.63 -11.25 8.77
N ARG A 206 -0.25 -10.81 9.66
CA ARG A 206 -1.69 -10.65 9.37
C ARG A 206 -1.92 -9.72 8.19
N THR A 207 -1.16 -8.64 8.12
CA THR A 207 -1.19 -7.68 7.00
C THR A 207 -0.85 -8.36 5.68
N PHE A 208 0.23 -9.12 5.59
CA PHE A 208 0.62 -9.79 4.34
C PHE A 208 -0.28 -10.96 3.95
N VAL A 209 -1.00 -11.58 4.89
CA VAL A 209 -2.10 -12.51 4.56
C VAL A 209 -3.21 -11.76 3.80
N THR A 210 -3.57 -10.58 4.25
CA THR A 210 -4.56 -9.71 3.58
C THR A 210 -4.06 -9.26 2.20
N SER A 211 -2.79 -8.91 2.08
CA SER A 211 -2.16 -8.52 0.79
C SER A 211 -2.19 -9.66 -0.23
N ARG A 212 -1.95 -10.91 0.18
CA ARG A 212 -2.08 -12.08 -0.72
C ARG A 212 -3.51 -12.29 -1.21
N ALA A 213 -4.49 -12.16 -0.32
CA ALA A 213 -5.91 -12.26 -0.69
C ALA A 213 -6.33 -11.15 -1.66
N TYR A 214 -5.76 -9.98 -1.48
CA TYR A 214 -5.97 -8.82 -2.32
C TYR A 214 -5.40 -9.04 -3.73
N ASP A 215 -4.16 -9.51 -3.84
CA ASP A 215 -3.51 -9.84 -5.12
C ASP A 215 -4.28 -10.94 -5.89
N ALA A 216 -4.75 -11.97 -5.18
CA ALA A 216 -5.61 -13.00 -5.79
C ALA A 216 -6.92 -12.42 -6.34
N SER A 217 -7.47 -11.40 -5.68
CA SER A 217 -8.66 -10.71 -6.15
C SER A 217 -8.38 -9.84 -7.39
N LYS A 218 -7.20 -9.23 -7.47
CA LYS A 218 -6.73 -8.53 -8.69
C LYS A 218 -6.69 -9.48 -9.88
N LEU A 219 -6.13 -10.70 -9.72
CA LEU A 219 -6.11 -11.70 -10.80
C LEU A 219 -7.52 -12.12 -11.23
N ARG A 220 -8.42 -12.37 -10.28
CA ARG A 220 -9.81 -12.70 -10.56
C ARG A 220 -10.47 -11.62 -11.42
N LEU A 221 -10.34 -10.36 -11.04
CA LEU A 221 -10.92 -9.23 -11.78
C LEU A 221 -10.23 -9.02 -13.14
N ALA A 222 -8.92 -9.20 -13.22
CA ALA A 222 -8.20 -9.13 -14.49
C ALA A 222 -8.79 -10.10 -15.55
N ARG A 223 -9.23 -11.28 -15.12
CA ARG A 223 -9.77 -12.34 -15.99
C ARG A 223 -11.26 -12.28 -16.25
N SER A 224 -12.07 -11.85 -15.27
CA SER A 224 -13.54 -11.98 -15.34
C SER A 224 -14.23 -10.93 -16.18
N GLY A 225 -13.59 -9.83 -16.47
CA GLY A 225 -14.28 -8.65 -17.02
C GLY A 225 -15.17 -7.98 -15.96
N PHE A 226 -15.55 -6.73 -16.23
CA PHE A 226 -16.65 -6.11 -15.48
C PHE A 226 -17.95 -6.72 -15.99
N SER A 227 -18.67 -7.41 -15.12
CA SER A 227 -20.03 -7.90 -15.41
C SER A 227 -21.04 -6.79 -15.23
#